data_565cbd5d201447b93f9dd5d35f8de67a
#
_entry.id   565cbd5d201447b93f9dd5d35f8de67a
#
_cell.length_a   1.000
_cell.length_b   1.000
_cell.length_c   1.000
_cell.angle_alpha   90.00
_cell.angle_beta   90.00
_cell.angle_gamma   90.00
#
_symmetry.space_group_name_H-M   'P 1'
#
loop_
_entity.id
_entity.type
_entity.pdbx_description
1 polymer ?
#
loop_
_entity_poly.entity_id
_entity_poly.type
_entity_poly.pdbx_seq_one_letter_code
_entity_poly.pdbx_strand_id
1 'polypeptide(L)'
;MFVYADNAATTRIAPQVLDAMLPYLKEEYGNPSTLYKLGREAKIAIEKAREQVAQVIGAKAEEIFFTGSGTEADNMALKGVLYGPAGKGKKHLITTKIEHHAILYTAMALEKEGFQVTFLDVDKNGRVDLEELKQAITPDTALVSIMAANNEVGTIQPIEEIGKI
;
A
#
# COMPACT_ATOMS: atom_id res chain seq x y z
N MET A 1 25.62 14.00 -22.21
CA MET A 1 24.35 13.25 -22.15
C MET A 1 23.92 13.21 -20.70
N PHE A 2 22.72 13.70 -20.35
CA PHE A 2 22.18 13.59 -18.98
C PHE A 2 21.43 12.27 -18.84
N VAL A 3 21.76 11.46 -17.82
CA VAL A 3 21.09 10.20 -17.49
C VAL A 3 20.53 10.31 -16.08
N TYR A 4 19.20 10.20 -15.94
CA TYR A 4 18.55 10.07 -14.63
C TYR A 4 18.36 8.60 -14.30
N ALA A 5 18.98 8.12 -13.22
CA ALA A 5 19.02 6.71 -12.85
C ALA A 5 18.44 6.44 -11.44
N ASP A 6 17.82 7.44 -10.81
CA ASP A 6 17.20 7.33 -9.47
C ASP A 6 15.66 7.26 -9.56
N ASN A 7 15.17 6.25 -10.27
CA ASN A 7 13.72 6.05 -10.41
C ASN A 7 13.04 5.56 -9.11
N ALA A 8 13.81 5.16 -8.10
CA ALA A 8 13.27 4.86 -6.77
C ALA A 8 12.80 6.13 -6.05
N ALA A 9 13.47 7.26 -6.26
CA ALA A 9 13.07 8.54 -5.68
C ALA A 9 11.87 9.17 -6.40
N THR A 10 11.90 9.22 -7.75
CA THR A 10 10.80 9.77 -8.55
C THR A 10 10.88 9.32 -10.02
N THR A 11 9.77 9.41 -10.72
CA THR A 11 9.68 9.12 -12.15
C THR A 11 8.98 10.26 -12.88
N ARG A 12 9.24 10.40 -14.18
CA ARG A 12 8.50 11.31 -15.04
C ARG A 12 7.06 10.78 -15.21
N ILE A 13 6.07 11.67 -15.15
CA ILE A 13 4.70 11.32 -15.53
C ILE A 13 4.69 10.92 -17.01
N ALA A 14 4.07 9.79 -17.33
CA ALA A 14 3.91 9.36 -18.72
C ALA A 14 3.04 10.38 -19.50
N PRO A 15 3.39 10.73 -20.76
CA PRO A 15 2.64 11.73 -21.52
C PRO A 15 1.13 11.46 -21.56
N GLN A 16 0.73 10.22 -21.77
CA GLN A 16 -0.69 9.82 -21.84
C GLN A 16 -1.42 10.04 -20.51
N VAL A 17 -0.71 9.87 -19.38
CA VAL A 17 -1.26 10.14 -18.04
C VAL A 17 -1.42 11.63 -17.82
N LEU A 18 -0.42 12.43 -18.21
CA LEU A 18 -0.50 13.89 -18.13
C LEU A 18 -1.67 14.43 -18.96
N ASP A 19 -1.82 13.95 -20.20
CA ASP A 19 -2.91 14.37 -21.09
C ASP A 19 -4.29 14.03 -20.49
N ALA A 20 -4.42 12.85 -19.85
CA ALA A 20 -5.64 12.45 -19.17
C ALA A 20 -5.95 13.30 -17.89
N MET A 21 -4.92 13.82 -17.22
CA MET A 21 -5.08 14.68 -16.03
C MET A 21 -5.43 16.13 -16.37
N LEU A 22 -4.95 16.65 -17.49
CA LEU A 22 -5.06 18.08 -17.83
C LEU A 22 -6.50 18.64 -17.81
N PRO A 23 -7.53 17.95 -18.31
CA PRO A 23 -8.92 18.44 -18.24
C PRO A 23 -9.37 18.70 -16.79
N TYR A 24 -9.05 17.81 -15.85
CA TYR A 24 -9.41 17.93 -14.43
C TYR A 24 -8.64 19.03 -13.70
N LEU A 25 -7.45 19.37 -14.17
CA LEU A 25 -6.64 20.45 -13.62
C LEU A 25 -7.05 21.83 -14.14
N LYS A 26 -7.72 21.91 -15.30
CA LYS A 26 -8.04 23.17 -15.98
C LYS A 26 -9.53 23.53 -15.97
N GLU A 27 -10.38 22.56 -16.24
CA GLU A 27 -11.78 22.80 -16.60
C GLU A 27 -12.78 22.03 -15.74
N GLU A 28 -12.48 20.74 -15.45
CA GLU A 28 -13.40 19.83 -14.75
C GLU A 28 -13.10 19.75 -13.24
N TYR A 29 -13.07 20.90 -12.59
CA TYR A 29 -12.69 21.05 -11.16
C TYR A 29 -13.84 20.85 -10.17
N GLY A 30 -14.91 20.16 -10.56
CA GLY A 30 -16.09 19.96 -9.72
C GLY A 30 -15.82 19.16 -8.45
N ASN A 31 -16.44 19.57 -7.34
CA ASN A 31 -16.40 18.78 -6.11
C ASN A 31 -17.35 17.58 -6.25
N PRO A 32 -16.84 16.32 -6.19
CA PRO A 32 -17.63 15.10 -6.42
C PRO A 32 -18.73 14.88 -5.38
N SER A 33 -18.73 15.61 -4.26
CA SER A 33 -19.77 15.52 -3.24
C SER A 33 -21.01 16.41 -3.53
N THR A 34 -20.97 17.25 -4.58
CA THR A 34 -22.07 18.14 -4.93
C THR A 34 -23.05 17.50 -5.92
N LEU A 35 -24.32 17.93 -5.85
CA LEU A 35 -25.41 17.34 -6.64
C LEU A 35 -25.58 17.96 -8.04
N TYR A 36 -24.98 19.10 -8.33
CA TYR A 36 -25.04 19.74 -9.63
C TYR A 36 -24.08 19.10 -10.65
N LYS A 37 -24.21 19.52 -11.92
CA LYS A 37 -23.56 18.89 -13.07
C LYS A 37 -22.05 18.66 -12.88
N LEU A 38 -21.28 19.71 -12.54
CA LEU A 38 -19.83 19.62 -12.36
C LEU A 38 -19.41 18.56 -11.32
N GLY A 39 -20.12 18.49 -10.19
CA GLY A 39 -19.83 17.50 -9.16
C GLY A 39 -20.16 16.07 -9.60
N ARG A 40 -21.27 15.89 -10.34
CA ARG A 40 -21.62 14.57 -10.88
C ARG A 40 -20.59 14.08 -11.91
N GLU A 41 -20.12 14.96 -12.79
CA GLU A 41 -19.08 14.63 -13.78
C GLU A 41 -17.77 14.24 -13.11
N ALA A 42 -17.33 14.99 -12.09
CA ALA A 42 -16.15 14.63 -11.28
C ALA A 42 -16.32 13.27 -10.58
N LYS A 43 -17.50 13.00 -10.01
CA LYS A 43 -17.81 11.71 -9.38
C LYS A 43 -17.73 10.56 -10.38
N ILE A 44 -18.33 10.71 -11.55
CA ILE A 44 -18.30 9.68 -12.61
C ILE A 44 -16.85 9.39 -13.01
N ALA A 45 -16.00 10.40 -13.14
CA ALA A 45 -14.60 10.23 -13.49
C ALA A 45 -13.82 9.45 -12.42
N ILE A 46 -14.05 9.75 -11.13
CA ILE A 46 -13.44 9.04 -10.00
C ILE A 46 -13.89 7.58 -9.97
N GLU A 47 -15.19 7.31 -10.12
CA GLU A 47 -15.70 5.92 -10.11
C GLU A 47 -15.15 5.12 -11.31
N LYS A 48 -15.06 5.72 -12.49
CA LYS A 48 -14.43 5.07 -13.65
C LYS A 48 -12.95 4.75 -13.40
N ALA A 49 -12.19 5.66 -12.80
CA ALA A 49 -10.80 5.41 -12.43
C ALA A 49 -10.69 4.28 -11.39
N ARG A 50 -11.60 4.24 -10.42
CA ARG A 50 -11.71 3.20 -9.39
C ARG A 50 -11.97 1.82 -10.01
N GLU A 51 -12.90 1.73 -10.96
CA GLU A 51 -13.20 0.50 -11.71
C GLU A 51 -11.98 0.02 -12.51
N GLN A 52 -11.25 0.95 -13.16
CA GLN A 52 -10.03 0.61 -13.92
C GLN A 52 -8.94 0.03 -13.02
N VAL A 53 -8.69 0.63 -11.86
CA VAL A 53 -7.72 0.10 -10.87
C VAL A 53 -8.16 -1.26 -10.38
N ALA A 54 -9.42 -1.41 -9.99
CA ALA A 54 -9.98 -2.67 -9.52
C ALA A 54 -9.80 -3.79 -10.55
N GLN A 55 -10.09 -3.51 -11.82
CA GLN A 55 -9.92 -4.48 -12.92
C GLN A 55 -8.47 -4.95 -13.06
N VAL A 56 -7.49 -4.05 -12.93
CA VAL A 56 -6.06 -4.38 -13.07
C VAL A 56 -5.58 -5.33 -11.98
N ILE A 57 -6.08 -5.18 -10.75
CA ILE A 57 -5.65 -5.98 -9.60
C ILE A 57 -6.62 -7.12 -9.26
N GLY A 58 -7.68 -7.33 -10.07
CA GLY A 58 -8.66 -8.39 -9.84
C GLY A 58 -9.56 -8.16 -8.63
N ALA A 59 -9.77 -6.90 -8.23
CA ALA A 59 -10.62 -6.49 -7.12
C ALA A 59 -11.97 -5.92 -7.61
N LYS A 60 -12.88 -5.64 -6.66
CA LYS A 60 -14.11 -4.88 -6.91
C LYS A 60 -13.86 -3.39 -6.71
N ALA A 61 -14.64 -2.53 -7.38
CA ALA A 61 -14.50 -1.08 -7.25
C ALA A 61 -14.66 -0.59 -5.80
N GLU A 62 -15.59 -1.17 -5.04
CA GLU A 62 -15.82 -0.87 -3.63
C GLU A 62 -14.65 -1.22 -2.68
N GLU A 63 -13.69 -2.03 -3.14
CA GLU A 63 -12.48 -2.41 -2.39
C GLU A 63 -11.31 -1.45 -2.66
N ILE A 64 -11.46 -0.48 -3.56
CA ILE A 64 -10.43 0.48 -3.92
C ILE A 64 -10.63 1.79 -3.17
N PHE A 65 -9.63 2.24 -2.46
CA PHE A 65 -9.61 3.51 -1.74
C PHE A 65 -8.43 4.35 -2.21
N PHE A 66 -8.71 5.52 -2.77
CA PHE A 66 -7.68 6.49 -3.14
C PHE A 66 -7.20 7.25 -1.91
N THR A 67 -5.88 7.35 -1.75
CA THR A 67 -5.22 8.09 -0.66
C THR A 67 -4.30 9.16 -1.25
N GLY A 68 -3.90 10.12 -0.43
CA GLY A 68 -2.99 11.20 -0.85
C GLY A 68 -1.54 10.78 -1.01
N SER A 69 -1.16 9.60 -0.49
CA SER A 69 0.21 9.07 -0.60
C SER A 69 0.27 7.59 -0.25
N GLY A 70 1.37 6.93 -0.65
CA GLY A 70 1.67 5.56 -0.20
C GLY A 70 1.77 5.45 1.32
N THR A 71 2.36 6.45 1.99
CA THR A 71 2.43 6.48 3.47
C THR A 71 1.04 6.47 4.11
N GLU A 72 0.08 7.20 3.56
CA GLU A 72 -1.31 7.18 4.03
C GLU A 72 -1.94 5.80 3.79
N ALA A 73 -1.73 5.21 2.60
CA ALA A 73 -2.24 3.89 2.27
C ALA A 73 -1.69 2.81 3.21
N ASP A 74 -0.37 2.81 3.48
CA ASP A 74 0.29 1.89 4.39
C ASP A 74 -0.25 2.01 5.82
N ASN A 75 -0.36 3.24 6.33
CA ASN A 75 -0.96 3.49 7.65
C ASN A 75 -2.42 3.05 7.72
N MET A 76 -3.19 3.32 6.67
CA MET A 76 -4.59 2.89 6.58
C MET A 76 -4.71 1.36 6.60
N ALA A 77 -3.83 0.65 5.88
CA ALA A 77 -3.81 -0.80 5.86
C ALA A 77 -3.45 -1.39 7.23
N LEU A 78 -2.32 -0.99 7.81
CA LEU A 78 -1.85 -1.51 9.10
C LEU A 78 -2.84 -1.20 10.23
N LYS A 79 -3.18 0.07 10.41
CA LYS A 79 -4.07 0.52 11.49
C LYS A 79 -5.51 0.07 11.26
N GLY A 80 -5.97 0.07 10.01
CA GLY A 80 -7.31 -0.39 9.65
C GLY A 80 -7.56 -1.85 10.02
N VAL A 81 -6.56 -2.72 9.86
CA VAL A 81 -6.66 -4.12 10.32
C VAL A 81 -6.54 -4.20 11.84
N LEU A 82 -5.49 -3.62 12.43
CA LEU A 82 -5.16 -3.83 13.85
C LEU A 82 -6.17 -3.20 14.82
N TYR A 83 -6.72 -2.04 14.49
CA TYR A 83 -7.79 -1.40 15.30
C TYR A 83 -9.18 -1.76 14.83
N GLY A 84 -9.31 -2.24 13.60
CA GLY A 84 -10.60 -2.53 12.99
C GLY A 84 -11.12 -3.94 13.29
N PRO A 85 -12.37 -4.22 12.88
CA PRO A 85 -12.98 -5.53 13.07
C PRO A 85 -12.27 -6.66 12.31
N ALA A 86 -11.49 -6.33 11.26
CA ALA A 86 -10.73 -7.30 10.48
C ALA A 86 -9.67 -8.02 11.33
N GLY A 87 -9.05 -7.32 12.28
CA GLY A 87 -8.08 -7.88 13.21
C GLY A 87 -8.69 -8.78 14.30
N LYS A 88 -10.01 -8.74 14.47
CA LYS A 88 -10.75 -9.57 15.45
C LYS A 88 -10.20 -9.48 16.89
N GLY A 89 -9.69 -8.32 17.27
CA GLY A 89 -9.06 -8.07 18.58
C GLY A 89 -7.65 -8.62 18.75
N LYS A 90 -7.09 -9.26 17.73
CA LYS A 90 -5.69 -9.73 17.72
C LYS A 90 -4.72 -8.56 17.70
N LYS A 91 -3.56 -8.73 18.30
CA LYS A 91 -2.62 -7.62 18.53
C LYS A 91 -1.22 -7.86 17.96
N HIS A 92 -1.01 -8.86 17.13
CA HIS A 92 0.29 -9.18 16.57
C HIS A 92 0.38 -8.80 15.09
N LEU A 93 1.41 -8.03 14.76
CA LEU A 93 1.84 -7.66 13.40
C LEU A 93 3.18 -8.32 13.11
N ILE A 94 3.32 -8.92 11.94
CA ILE A 94 4.60 -9.39 11.41
C ILE A 94 4.97 -8.52 10.21
N THR A 95 6.20 -8.01 10.18
CA THR A 95 6.77 -7.25 9.06
C THR A 95 8.26 -7.55 8.91
N THR A 96 8.96 -6.90 7.98
CA THR A 96 10.40 -7.12 7.80
C THR A 96 11.23 -5.90 8.22
N LYS A 97 12.53 -6.10 8.51
CA LYS A 97 13.45 -5.01 8.85
C LYS A 97 13.81 -4.13 7.65
N ILE A 98 13.49 -4.56 6.44
CA ILE A 98 13.83 -3.85 5.19
C ILE A 98 12.67 -3.07 4.57
N GLU A 99 11.57 -2.94 5.30
CA GLU A 99 10.40 -2.19 4.83
C GLU A 99 10.70 -0.70 4.63
N HIS A 100 9.90 -0.06 3.79
CA HIS A 100 9.91 1.40 3.71
C HIS A 100 9.53 2.02 5.05
N HIS A 101 10.08 3.21 5.35
CA HIS A 101 9.84 3.93 6.60
C HIS A 101 8.35 4.14 6.95
N ALA A 102 7.48 4.21 5.94
CA ALA A 102 6.02 4.30 6.14
C ALA A 102 5.47 3.09 6.90
N ILE A 103 6.02 1.89 6.67
CA ILE A 103 5.67 0.66 7.42
C ILE A 103 6.46 0.59 8.72
N LEU A 104 7.81 0.76 8.68
CA LEU A 104 8.65 0.61 9.86
C LEU A 104 8.24 1.54 11.00
N TYR A 105 8.07 2.84 10.72
CA TYR A 105 7.73 3.80 11.78
C TYR A 105 6.29 3.61 12.28
N THR A 106 5.38 3.18 11.42
CA THR A 106 4.02 2.83 11.84
C THR A 106 4.04 1.60 12.74
N ALA A 107 4.81 0.56 12.39
CA ALA A 107 4.97 -0.65 13.20
C ALA A 107 5.60 -0.33 14.58
N MET A 108 6.67 0.48 14.63
CA MET A 108 7.28 0.95 15.89
C MET A 108 6.32 1.81 16.74
N ALA A 109 5.45 2.58 16.11
CA ALA A 109 4.43 3.34 16.84
C ALA A 109 3.38 2.42 17.46
N LEU A 110 2.93 1.41 16.71
CA LEU A 110 2.00 0.38 17.19
C LEU A 110 2.56 -0.42 18.37
N GLU A 111 3.88 -0.73 18.38
CA GLU A 111 4.52 -1.34 19.57
C GLU A 111 4.35 -0.48 20.84
N LYS A 112 4.57 0.83 20.71
CA LYS A 112 4.40 1.78 21.85
C LYS A 112 2.95 1.86 22.33
N GLU A 113 2.01 1.53 21.45
CA GLU A 113 0.57 1.49 21.74
C GLU A 113 0.09 0.12 22.27
N GLY A 114 1.03 -0.83 22.46
CA GLY A 114 0.78 -2.13 23.08
C GLY A 114 0.46 -3.26 22.10
N PHE A 115 0.71 -3.06 20.81
CA PHE A 115 0.70 -4.17 19.85
C PHE A 115 2.03 -4.93 19.91
N GLN A 116 1.99 -6.24 19.69
CA GLN A 116 3.19 -7.04 19.48
C GLN A 116 3.61 -6.90 18.01
N VAL A 117 4.89 -6.62 17.75
CA VAL A 117 5.42 -6.55 16.39
C VAL A 117 6.63 -7.47 16.26
N THR A 118 6.60 -8.35 15.26
CA THR A 118 7.76 -9.15 14.87
C THR A 118 8.36 -8.57 13.60
N PHE A 119 9.63 -8.14 13.69
CA PHE A 119 10.43 -7.69 12.56
C PHE A 119 11.32 -8.82 12.08
N LEU A 120 10.92 -9.50 11.01
CA LEU A 120 11.70 -10.60 10.42
C LEU A 120 13.03 -10.08 9.87
N ASP A 121 14.05 -10.87 10.04
CA ASP A 121 15.34 -10.68 9.36
C ASP A 121 15.25 -11.09 7.89
N VAL A 122 16.24 -10.72 7.12
CA VAL A 122 16.39 -11.12 5.72
C VAL A 122 17.80 -11.65 5.49
N ASP A 123 17.94 -12.48 4.46
CA ASP A 123 19.24 -12.98 4.05
C ASP A 123 20.14 -11.87 3.45
N LYS A 124 21.37 -12.22 3.08
CA LYS A 124 22.32 -11.30 2.43
C LYS A 124 21.86 -10.69 1.11
N ASN A 125 20.82 -11.26 0.50
CA ASN A 125 20.21 -10.77 -0.73
C ASN A 125 18.93 -9.97 -0.45
N GLY A 126 18.55 -9.79 0.82
CA GLY A 126 17.36 -9.08 1.24
C GLY A 126 16.08 -9.91 1.15
N ARG A 127 16.14 -11.25 1.10
CA ARG A 127 14.96 -12.13 1.07
C ARG A 127 14.58 -12.61 2.45
N VAL A 128 13.27 -12.63 2.73
CA VAL A 128 12.71 -13.19 3.97
C VAL A 128 12.84 -14.72 3.99
N ASP A 129 13.09 -15.28 5.17
CA ASP A 129 13.03 -16.74 5.40
C ASP A 129 11.57 -17.16 5.66
N LEU A 130 11.05 -18.04 4.82
CA LEU A 130 9.66 -18.54 4.93
C LEU A 130 9.44 -19.40 6.16
N GLU A 131 10.47 -20.13 6.64
CA GLU A 131 10.35 -20.94 7.85
C GLU A 131 10.33 -20.05 9.10
N GLU A 132 11.14 -18.97 9.13
CA GLU A 132 11.07 -17.98 10.19
C GLU A 132 9.68 -17.31 10.21
N LEU A 133 9.13 -16.93 9.05
CA LEU A 133 7.78 -16.41 8.95
C LEU A 133 6.73 -17.38 9.52
N LYS A 134 6.77 -18.64 9.14
CA LYS A 134 5.84 -19.67 9.66
C LYS A 134 5.90 -19.78 11.18
N GLN A 135 7.12 -19.77 11.74
CA GLN A 135 7.33 -19.86 13.18
C GLN A 135 6.87 -18.61 13.93
N ALA A 136 6.94 -17.43 13.28
CA ALA A 136 6.50 -16.17 13.86
C ALA A 136 4.97 -16.04 13.91
N ILE A 137 4.23 -16.75 13.06
CA ILE A 137 2.77 -16.69 13.04
C ILE A 137 2.19 -17.37 14.30
N THR A 138 1.34 -16.66 15.01
CA THR A 138 0.65 -17.13 16.21
C THR A 138 -0.86 -17.00 16.05
N PRO A 139 -1.67 -17.60 16.94
CA PRO A 139 -3.12 -17.37 16.95
C PRO A 139 -3.52 -15.90 17.13
N ASP A 140 -2.63 -15.06 17.70
CA ASP A 140 -2.82 -13.62 17.89
C ASP A 140 -2.35 -12.79 16.70
N THR A 141 -1.75 -13.38 15.67
CA THR A 141 -1.33 -12.67 14.46
C THR A 141 -2.54 -12.16 13.69
N ALA A 142 -2.66 -10.83 13.61
CA ALA A 142 -3.72 -10.13 12.87
C ALA A 142 -3.32 -9.85 11.42
N LEU A 143 -2.04 -9.56 11.19
CA LEU A 143 -1.54 -9.10 9.89
C LEU A 143 -0.09 -9.51 9.68
N VAL A 144 0.21 -9.92 8.45
CA VAL A 144 1.57 -10.03 7.91
C VAL A 144 1.69 -8.97 6.80
N SER A 145 2.67 -8.07 6.92
CA SER A 145 2.93 -7.00 5.97
C SER A 145 4.38 -7.10 5.47
N ILE A 146 4.55 -7.49 4.22
CA ILE A 146 5.87 -7.67 3.58
C ILE A 146 5.84 -7.02 2.22
N MET A 147 6.81 -6.13 1.94
CA MET A 147 6.95 -5.47 0.65
C MET A 147 7.16 -6.49 -0.48
N ALA A 148 6.52 -6.30 -1.63
CA ALA A 148 6.68 -7.21 -2.76
C ALA A 148 8.08 -7.12 -3.39
N ALA A 149 8.63 -5.90 -3.43
CA ALA A 149 9.98 -5.62 -3.92
C ALA A 149 10.59 -4.49 -3.11
N ASN A 150 11.86 -4.63 -2.74
CA ASN A 150 12.55 -3.57 -2.03
C ASN A 150 12.86 -2.40 -2.98
N ASN A 151 12.48 -1.20 -2.59
CA ASN A 151 12.61 0.01 -3.41
C ASN A 151 14.06 0.48 -3.60
N GLU A 152 15.00 0.03 -2.75
CA GLU A 152 16.40 0.47 -2.81
C GLU A 152 17.30 -0.54 -3.54
N VAL A 153 17.20 -1.81 -3.19
CA VAL A 153 18.08 -2.86 -3.74
C VAL A 153 17.39 -3.74 -4.78
N GLY A 154 16.07 -3.61 -4.97
CA GLY A 154 15.32 -4.31 -6.01
C GLY A 154 15.03 -5.78 -5.72
N THR A 155 15.31 -6.28 -4.52
CA THR A 155 15.02 -7.68 -4.16
C THR A 155 13.53 -7.94 -4.17
N ILE A 156 13.11 -8.96 -4.91
CA ILE A 156 11.71 -9.43 -4.99
C ILE A 156 11.48 -10.51 -3.93
N GLN A 157 10.45 -10.33 -3.12
CA GLN A 157 10.05 -11.28 -2.09
C GLN A 157 9.19 -12.42 -2.68
N PRO A 158 9.20 -13.62 -2.08
CA PRO A 158 8.40 -14.76 -2.52
C PRO A 158 6.92 -14.61 -2.10
N ILE A 159 6.23 -13.61 -2.67
CA ILE A 159 4.88 -13.19 -2.23
C ILE A 159 3.84 -14.30 -2.39
N GLU A 160 3.94 -15.12 -3.45
CA GLU A 160 3.01 -16.24 -3.65
C GLU A 160 3.12 -17.29 -2.54
N GLU A 161 4.34 -17.60 -2.11
CA GLU A 161 4.60 -18.54 -1.02
C GLU A 161 4.21 -17.96 0.33
N ILE A 162 4.50 -16.69 0.56
CA ILE A 162 4.07 -15.97 1.77
C ILE A 162 2.54 -15.98 1.88
N GLY A 163 1.82 -15.76 0.77
CA GLY A 163 0.36 -15.77 0.76
C GLY A 163 -0.28 -17.14 1.00
N LYS A 164 0.49 -18.24 0.89
CA LYS A 164 0.01 -19.61 1.16
C LYS A 164 0.24 -20.05 2.61
N ILE A 165 1.09 -19.34 3.33
CA ILE A 165 1.38 -19.57 4.75
C ILE A 165 0.25 -18.98 5.61
#